data_c5c5ff309418ab4bc0b537bc2b46bb6a
#
_entry.id   c5c5ff309418ab4bc0b537bc2b46bb6a
#
_cell.length_a   1.000
_cell.length_b   1.000
_cell.length_c   1.000
_cell.angle_alpha   90.00
_cell.angle_beta   90.00
_cell.angle_gamma   90.00
#
_symmetry.space_group_name_H-M   'P 1'
#
loop_
_entity.id
_entity.type
_entity.pdbx_description
1 polymer ?
#
loop_
_entity_poly.entity_id
_entity_poly.type
_entity_poly.pdbx_seq_one_letter_code
_entity_poly.pdbx_strand_id
1 'polypeptide(L)'
;VMVDFDEAIDILENRARRDILRHLVKEPHYPLQLSELLEISQQAVMKHVKILEKAGFIDSQTVPSEKGGPPKKMYKVNQSFSLRLDLGPDLFRAEHRQMPAGGPMRLSNKLPAELDSLIDRLGTRRKLPMSEAMNLLSQLDLVLEKIDDQRDAIIALHQQVMNKASKGVSENSKSYEERIMAREMMTHPRRPLDLDVFSQNIRIQPSDAHEIMENIRDRLMKDFVTNGNNFVSINKDTPLPWWLVR
;
A
#
# COMPACT_ATOMS: atom_id res chain seq x y z
N VAL A 1 -9.10 -12.39 -8.72
CA VAL A 1 -8.25 -11.38 -9.40
C VAL A 1 -8.28 -10.14 -8.53
N MET A 2 -7.14 -9.67 -8.09
CA MET A 2 -7.05 -8.45 -7.29
C MET A 2 -7.09 -7.25 -8.27
N VAL A 3 -8.02 -6.33 -8.06
CA VAL A 3 -8.09 -5.07 -8.81
C VAL A 3 -6.84 -4.23 -8.53
N ASP A 4 -6.46 -3.37 -9.46
CA ASP A 4 -5.36 -2.42 -9.21
C ASP A 4 -5.75 -1.30 -8.25
N PHE A 5 -4.82 -0.40 -7.95
CA PHE A 5 -5.05 0.69 -7.00
C PHE A 5 -6.14 1.65 -7.49
N ASP A 6 -6.09 2.06 -8.74
CA ASP A 6 -7.00 3.06 -9.29
C ASP A 6 -8.43 2.49 -9.39
N GLU A 7 -8.57 1.25 -9.86
CA GLU A 7 -9.86 0.55 -9.89
C GLU A 7 -10.44 0.38 -8.46
N ALA A 8 -9.59 0.09 -7.47
CA ALA A 8 -10.03 -0.01 -6.08
C ALA A 8 -10.52 1.34 -5.52
N ILE A 9 -9.84 2.45 -5.85
CA ILE A 9 -10.28 3.79 -5.48
C ILE A 9 -11.62 4.13 -6.14
N ASP A 10 -11.78 3.89 -7.43
CA ASP A 10 -13.03 4.14 -8.17
C ASP A 10 -14.22 3.37 -7.56
N ILE A 11 -13.98 2.13 -7.12
CA ILE A 11 -15.00 1.34 -6.45
C ILE A 11 -15.33 1.92 -5.09
N LEU A 12 -14.33 2.31 -4.32
CA LEU A 12 -14.49 2.78 -2.95
C LEU A 12 -14.85 4.28 -2.84
N GLU A 13 -14.81 5.07 -3.92
CA GLU A 13 -15.27 6.47 -3.89
C GLU A 13 -16.75 6.58 -3.49
N ASN A 14 -17.57 5.60 -3.87
CA ASN A 14 -19.00 5.58 -3.61
C ASN A 14 -19.31 5.26 -2.14
N ARG A 15 -20.02 6.18 -1.48
CA ARG A 15 -20.39 6.04 -0.05
C ARG A 15 -21.21 4.78 0.23
N ALA A 16 -22.23 4.49 -0.58
CA ALA A 16 -23.09 3.32 -0.36
C ALA A 16 -22.29 2.01 -0.43
N ARG A 17 -21.30 1.90 -1.33
CA ARG A 17 -20.43 0.73 -1.40
C ARG A 17 -19.57 0.59 -0.14
N ARG A 18 -19.03 1.68 0.40
CA ARG A 18 -18.29 1.65 1.67
C ARG A 18 -19.19 1.26 2.85
N ASP A 19 -20.41 1.77 2.88
CA ASP A 19 -21.36 1.46 3.96
C ASP A 19 -21.82 -0.02 3.88
N ILE A 20 -22.05 -0.56 2.69
CA ILE A 20 -22.28 -2.01 2.48
C ILE A 20 -21.11 -2.83 3.03
N LEU A 21 -19.85 -2.48 2.69
CA LEU A 21 -18.67 -3.17 3.20
C LEU A 21 -18.56 -3.11 4.72
N ARG A 22 -18.88 -1.97 5.35
CA ARG A 22 -18.87 -1.82 6.82
C ARG A 22 -19.83 -2.78 7.52
N HIS A 23 -20.92 -3.14 6.89
CA HIS A 23 -21.84 -4.17 7.41
C HIS A 23 -21.31 -5.57 7.12
N LEU A 24 -20.86 -5.84 5.88
CA LEU A 24 -20.42 -7.16 5.47
C LEU A 24 -19.12 -7.64 6.12
N VAL A 25 -18.26 -6.74 6.63
CA VAL A 25 -17.08 -7.14 7.42
C VAL A 25 -17.43 -7.66 8.82
N LYS A 26 -18.61 -7.29 9.34
CA LYS A 26 -19.08 -7.75 10.66
C LYS A 26 -19.73 -9.11 10.59
N GLU A 27 -20.64 -9.26 9.64
CA GLU A 27 -21.38 -10.51 9.41
C GLU A 27 -21.94 -10.56 7.98
N PRO A 28 -22.25 -11.76 7.46
CA PRO A 28 -22.89 -11.92 6.16
C PRO A 28 -24.33 -11.38 6.17
N HIS A 29 -24.75 -10.70 5.08
CA HIS A 29 -26.09 -10.14 4.94
C HIS A 29 -26.73 -10.49 3.62
N TYR A 30 -28.08 -10.55 3.61
CA TYR A 30 -28.90 -10.56 2.41
C TYR A 30 -29.10 -9.14 1.86
N PRO A 31 -29.36 -8.95 0.56
CA PRO A 31 -29.62 -7.62 0.00
C PRO A 31 -30.79 -6.87 0.66
N LEU A 32 -31.83 -7.57 1.08
CA LEU A 32 -32.97 -6.97 1.78
C LEU A 32 -32.53 -6.37 3.12
N GLN A 33 -31.76 -7.11 3.93
CA GLN A 33 -31.22 -6.60 5.20
C GLN A 33 -30.33 -5.36 5.00
N LEU A 34 -29.47 -5.38 3.98
CA LEU A 34 -28.64 -4.22 3.65
C LEU A 34 -29.48 -3.01 3.21
N SER A 35 -30.60 -3.24 2.50
CA SER A 35 -31.51 -2.15 2.10
C SER A 35 -32.19 -1.50 3.29
N GLU A 36 -32.59 -2.29 4.28
CA GLU A 36 -33.19 -1.80 5.53
C GLU A 36 -32.16 -1.06 6.40
N LEU A 37 -30.94 -1.61 6.55
CA LEU A 37 -29.86 -1.00 7.34
C LEU A 37 -29.33 0.31 6.75
N LEU A 38 -29.35 0.46 5.44
CA LEU A 38 -28.80 1.61 4.74
C LEU A 38 -29.88 2.60 4.25
N GLU A 39 -31.16 2.27 4.46
CA GLU A 39 -32.31 3.10 4.03
C GLU A 39 -32.30 3.41 2.52
N ILE A 40 -31.84 2.46 1.70
CA ILE A 40 -31.83 2.54 0.24
C ILE A 40 -32.60 1.39 -0.38
N SER A 41 -33.03 1.54 -1.65
CA SER A 41 -33.79 0.50 -2.30
C SER A 41 -32.98 -0.80 -2.48
N GLN A 42 -33.64 -1.95 -2.41
CA GLN A 42 -33.02 -3.25 -2.67
C GLN A 42 -32.37 -3.32 -4.07
N GLN A 43 -32.95 -2.65 -5.07
CA GLN A 43 -32.36 -2.56 -6.41
C GLN A 43 -31.01 -1.81 -6.39
N ALA A 44 -30.92 -0.72 -5.62
CA ALA A 44 -29.66 0.02 -5.45
C ALA A 44 -28.61 -0.86 -4.76
N VAL A 45 -28.98 -1.56 -3.68
CA VAL A 45 -28.09 -2.53 -3.01
C VAL A 45 -27.59 -3.57 -4.01
N MET A 46 -28.50 -4.20 -4.79
CA MET A 46 -28.12 -5.21 -5.79
C MET A 46 -27.16 -4.69 -6.84
N LYS A 47 -27.30 -3.43 -7.26
CA LYS A 47 -26.35 -2.80 -8.18
C LYS A 47 -24.96 -2.68 -7.54
N HIS A 48 -24.89 -2.20 -6.29
CA HIS A 48 -23.63 -2.01 -5.58
C HIS A 48 -22.94 -3.35 -5.23
N VAL A 49 -23.65 -4.34 -4.74
CA VAL A 49 -23.06 -5.66 -4.41
C VAL A 49 -22.54 -6.38 -5.64
N LYS A 50 -23.19 -6.23 -6.82
CA LYS A 50 -22.68 -6.79 -8.08
C LYS A 50 -21.33 -6.17 -8.48
N ILE A 51 -21.15 -4.85 -8.28
CA ILE A 51 -19.89 -4.17 -8.56
C ILE A 51 -18.80 -4.69 -7.59
N LEU A 52 -19.10 -4.75 -6.30
CA LEU A 52 -18.17 -5.24 -5.29
C LEU A 52 -17.82 -6.73 -5.49
N GLU A 53 -18.78 -7.57 -5.87
CA GLU A 53 -18.56 -8.99 -6.17
C GLU A 53 -17.69 -9.17 -7.41
N LYS A 54 -17.96 -8.43 -8.50
CA LYS A 54 -17.16 -8.47 -9.73
C LYS A 54 -15.72 -8.05 -9.49
N ALA A 55 -15.50 -7.07 -8.62
CA ALA A 55 -14.18 -6.59 -8.23
C ALA A 55 -13.47 -7.49 -7.19
N GLY A 56 -14.12 -8.54 -6.70
CA GLY A 56 -13.55 -9.49 -5.76
C GLY A 56 -13.49 -8.99 -4.31
N PHE A 57 -14.19 -7.90 -3.95
CA PHE A 57 -14.21 -7.41 -2.55
C PHE A 57 -15.10 -8.25 -1.66
N ILE A 58 -16.14 -8.85 -2.23
CA ILE A 58 -17.09 -9.70 -1.53
C ILE A 58 -17.36 -10.97 -2.34
N ASP A 59 -17.76 -12.01 -1.64
CA ASP A 59 -18.29 -13.25 -2.23
C ASP A 59 -19.76 -13.41 -1.89
N SER A 60 -20.47 -14.17 -2.74
CA SER A 60 -21.82 -14.61 -2.47
C SER A 60 -21.87 -16.10 -2.20
N GLN A 61 -22.71 -16.49 -1.27
CA GLN A 61 -23.09 -17.89 -1.05
C GLN A 61 -24.63 -18.03 -1.07
N THR A 62 -25.08 -19.14 -1.64
CA THR A 62 -26.50 -19.47 -1.64
C THR A 62 -26.84 -20.22 -0.37
N VAL A 63 -27.79 -19.70 0.42
CA VAL A 63 -28.22 -20.30 1.69
C VAL A 63 -29.68 -20.71 1.55
N PRO A 64 -30.06 -21.94 2.01
CA PRO A 64 -31.45 -22.35 2.05
C PRO A 64 -32.31 -21.37 2.87
N SER A 65 -33.56 -21.16 2.47
CA SER A 65 -34.47 -20.31 3.22
C SER A 65 -35.03 -21.11 4.42
N GLU A 66 -34.88 -20.59 5.64
CA GLU A 66 -35.39 -21.21 6.88
C GLU A 66 -36.94 -21.35 6.86
N LYS A 67 -37.62 -20.54 6.05
CA LYS A 67 -39.12 -20.53 5.95
C LYS A 67 -39.64 -21.28 4.73
N GLY A 68 -38.88 -22.20 4.12
CA GLY A 68 -39.35 -23.02 2.99
C GLY A 68 -39.49 -22.26 1.68
N GLY A 69 -38.89 -21.08 1.53
CA GLY A 69 -38.88 -20.31 0.27
C GLY A 69 -37.65 -20.65 -0.62
N PRO A 70 -37.51 -19.99 -1.77
CA PRO A 70 -36.36 -20.19 -2.66
C PRO A 70 -35.05 -19.81 -1.96
N PRO A 71 -33.92 -20.46 -2.31
CA PRO A 71 -32.63 -20.17 -1.77
C PRO A 71 -32.26 -18.68 -1.94
N LYS A 72 -31.64 -18.09 -0.93
CA LYS A 72 -31.27 -16.67 -0.90
C LYS A 72 -29.77 -16.48 -1.05
N LYS A 73 -29.34 -15.49 -1.81
CA LYS A 73 -27.93 -15.08 -1.87
C LYS A 73 -27.58 -14.24 -0.63
N MET A 74 -26.55 -14.65 0.08
CA MET A 74 -25.95 -13.96 1.20
C MET A 74 -24.55 -13.52 0.79
N TYR A 75 -24.17 -12.27 1.11
CA TYR A 75 -22.89 -11.68 0.76
C TYR A 75 -22.02 -11.54 2.00
N LYS A 76 -20.70 -11.71 1.83
CA LYS A 76 -19.69 -11.55 2.87
C LYS A 76 -18.38 -11.01 2.29
N VAL A 77 -17.58 -10.34 3.11
CA VAL A 77 -16.18 -10.02 2.78
C VAL A 77 -15.32 -11.24 3.05
N ASN A 78 -14.44 -11.59 2.12
CA ASN A 78 -13.52 -12.73 2.26
C ASN A 78 -12.06 -12.36 1.98
N GLN A 79 -11.80 -11.16 1.50
CA GLN A 79 -10.45 -10.68 1.22
C GLN A 79 -10.02 -9.59 2.21
N SER A 80 -8.72 -9.59 2.52
CA SER A 80 -8.10 -8.55 3.32
C SER A 80 -7.03 -7.84 2.49
N PHE A 81 -7.16 -6.55 2.34
CA PHE A 81 -6.20 -5.70 1.63
C PHE A 81 -6.06 -4.35 2.30
N SER A 82 -5.00 -3.64 1.96
CA SER A 82 -4.74 -2.26 2.38
C SER A 82 -4.55 -1.38 1.16
N LEU A 83 -5.19 -0.22 1.16
CA LEU A 83 -4.93 0.88 0.23
C LEU A 83 -4.29 2.01 1.01
N ARG A 84 -3.18 2.52 0.50
CA ARG A 84 -2.47 3.66 1.08
C ARG A 84 -2.12 4.67 0.00
N LEU A 85 -2.36 5.93 0.30
CA LEU A 85 -1.92 7.06 -0.51
C LEU A 85 -1.18 8.04 0.40
N ASP A 86 0.12 8.19 0.16
CA ASP A 86 0.93 9.21 0.79
C ASP A 86 1.15 10.34 -0.23
N LEU A 87 0.69 11.52 0.08
CA LEU A 87 0.77 12.70 -0.79
C LEU A 87 1.41 13.86 -0.03
N GLY A 88 2.42 14.45 -0.63
CA GLY A 88 3.09 15.63 -0.11
C GLY A 88 4.07 16.23 -1.12
N PRO A 89 4.75 17.33 -0.80
CA PRO A 89 5.81 17.86 -1.64
C PRO A 89 6.88 16.78 -1.91
N ASP A 90 7.22 16.57 -3.17
CA ASP A 90 8.18 15.54 -3.62
C ASP A 90 7.80 14.10 -3.20
N LEU A 91 6.53 13.85 -2.90
CA LEU A 91 6.02 12.53 -2.51
C LEU A 91 4.65 12.26 -3.13
N PHE A 92 4.59 11.24 -3.97
CA PHE A 92 3.36 10.58 -4.37
C PHE A 92 3.58 9.06 -4.32
N ARG A 93 2.95 8.40 -3.36
CA ARG A 93 3.10 6.96 -3.19
C ARG A 93 1.74 6.31 -3.01
N ALA A 94 1.31 5.58 -4.03
CA ALA A 94 0.08 4.81 -4.03
C ALA A 94 0.40 3.32 -3.91
N GLU A 95 -0.21 2.63 -2.97
CA GLU A 95 0.03 1.20 -2.72
C GLU A 95 -1.28 0.46 -2.52
N HIS A 96 -1.41 -0.66 -3.22
CA HIS A 96 -2.41 -1.68 -2.98
C HIS A 96 -1.70 -2.96 -2.56
N ARG A 97 -1.95 -3.43 -1.34
CA ARG A 97 -1.30 -4.62 -0.79
C ARG A 97 -2.34 -5.61 -0.30
N GLN A 98 -2.17 -6.86 -0.69
CA GLN A 98 -2.90 -7.94 -0.05
C GLN A 98 -2.34 -8.17 1.37
N MET A 99 -3.22 -8.27 2.36
CA MET A 99 -2.82 -8.59 3.72
C MET A 99 -2.31 -10.03 3.80
N PRO A 100 -1.27 -10.29 4.60
CA PRO A 100 -0.74 -11.64 4.76
C PRO A 100 -1.82 -12.55 5.37
N ALA A 101 -2.00 -13.72 4.77
CA ALA A 101 -2.87 -14.76 5.28
C ALA A 101 -2.07 -15.80 6.07
N GLY A 102 -2.69 -16.35 7.11
CA GLY A 102 -2.10 -17.45 7.90
C GLY A 102 -2.36 -17.31 9.39
N GLY A 103 -1.99 -18.36 10.12
CA GLY A 103 -2.08 -18.38 11.58
C GLY A 103 -0.93 -17.61 12.25
N PRO A 104 -0.99 -17.43 13.60
CA PRO A 104 0.00 -16.66 14.36
C PRO A 104 1.45 -17.05 14.10
N MET A 105 1.74 -18.33 14.01
CA MET A 105 3.09 -18.87 13.75
C MET A 105 3.66 -18.49 12.37
N ARG A 106 2.81 -18.29 11.35
CA ARG A 106 3.26 -17.83 10.02
C ARG A 106 3.53 -16.32 9.97
N LEU A 107 2.94 -15.58 10.89
CA LEU A 107 3.09 -14.14 10.99
C LEU A 107 4.25 -13.74 11.89
N SER A 108 4.73 -14.61 12.78
CA SER A 108 5.70 -14.31 13.83
C SER A 108 6.97 -13.62 13.32
N ASN A 109 7.54 -14.08 12.21
CA ASN A 109 8.75 -13.51 11.63
C ASN A 109 8.56 -12.10 11.00
N LYS A 110 7.32 -11.62 10.94
CA LYS A 110 6.96 -10.29 10.39
C LYS A 110 6.51 -9.32 11.47
N LEU A 111 6.37 -9.79 12.70
CA LEU A 111 5.84 -9.02 13.81
C LEU A 111 6.97 -8.51 14.71
N PRO A 112 6.77 -7.37 15.39
CA PRO A 112 7.68 -6.91 16.44
C PRO A 112 7.80 -7.94 17.58
N ALA A 113 9.00 -8.09 18.15
CA ALA A 113 9.28 -9.03 19.23
C ALA A 113 8.38 -8.82 20.49
N GLU A 114 7.90 -7.61 20.70
CA GLU A 114 6.96 -7.28 21.78
C GLU A 114 5.63 -8.05 21.70
N LEU A 115 5.32 -8.66 20.54
CA LEU A 115 4.11 -9.48 20.32
C LEU A 115 4.33 -10.99 20.46
N ASP A 116 5.54 -11.46 20.78
CA ASP A 116 5.85 -12.89 20.86
C ASP A 116 4.94 -13.61 21.88
N SER A 117 4.76 -13.04 23.07
CA SER A 117 3.88 -13.60 24.10
C SER A 117 2.41 -13.68 23.67
N LEU A 118 1.96 -12.75 22.84
CA LEU A 118 0.61 -12.75 22.27
C LEU A 118 0.46 -13.85 21.21
N ILE A 119 1.49 -14.06 20.37
CA ILE A 119 1.52 -15.11 19.37
C ILE A 119 1.40 -16.48 20.01
N ASP A 120 2.16 -16.73 21.07
CA ASP A 120 2.13 -18.00 21.83
C ASP A 120 0.74 -18.27 22.43
N ARG A 121 0.13 -17.25 23.01
CA ARG A 121 -1.25 -17.37 23.58
C ARG A 121 -2.29 -17.66 22.52
N LEU A 122 -2.20 -17.05 21.34
CA LEU A 122 -3.11 -17.32 20.22
C LEU A 122 -2.91 -18.69 19.62
N GLY A 123 -1.67 -19.17 19.54
CA GLY A 123 -1.33 -20.47 18.95
C GLY A 123 -1.86 -21.66 19.74
N THR A 124 -2.03 -21.52 21.05
CA THR A 124 -2.44 -22.62 21.95
C THR A 124 -3.95 -22.76 22.14
N ARG A 125 -4.75 -21.77 21.79
CA ARG A 125 -6.20 -21.74 22.09
C ARG A 125 -7.07 -21.81 20.84
N ARG A 126 -8.09 -22.67 20.89
CA ARG A 126 -9.12 -22.75 19.83
C ARG A 126 -10.22 -21.67 19.93
N LYS A 127 -10.51 -21.18 21.14
CA LYS A 127 -11.52 -20.13 21.42
C LYS A 127 -10.98 -19.16 22.45
N LEU A 128 -11.24 -17.89 22.24
CA LEU A 128 -10.89 -16.81 23.17
C LEU A 128 -12.17 -16.31 23.85
N PRO A 129 -12.18 -16.16 25.19
CA PRO A 129 -13.22 -15.39 25.87
C PRO A 129 -13.23 -13.95 25.36
N MET A 130 -14.40 -13.32 25.31
CA MET A 130 -14.56 -11.95 24.78
C MET A 130 -13.69 -10.93 25.52
N SER A 131 -13.59 -11.03 26.84
CA SER A 131 -12.75 -10.13 27.65
C SER A 131 -11.27 -10.24 27.31
N GLU A 132 -10.78 -11.45 27.07
CA GLU A 132 -9.40 -11.69 26.65
C GLU A 132 -9.17 -11.20 25.21
N ALA A 133 -10.13 -11.47 24.31
CA ALA A 133 -10.05 -10.98 22.92
C ALA A 133 -9.98 -9.44 22.87
N MET A 134 -10.81 -8.73 23.65
CA MET A 134 -10.77 -7.27 23.74
C MET A 134 -9.42 -6.74 24.24
N ASN A 135 -8.83 -7.39 25.26
CA ASN A 135 -7.52 -7.01 25.77
C ASN A 135 -6.42 -7.19 24.71
N LEU A 136 -6.39 -8.33 24.02
CA LEU A 136 -5.43 -8.62 22.98
C LEU A 136 -5.57 -7.67 21.77
N LEU A 137 -6.81 -7.37 21.36
CA LEU A 137 -7.08 -6.41 20.29
C LEU A 137 -6.59 -5.01 20.67
N SER A 138 -6.86 -4.56 21.90
CA SER A 138 -6.35 -3.27 22.39
C SER A 138 -4.83 -3.19 22.37
N GLN A 139 -4.11 -4.27 22.71
CA GLN A 139 -2.65 -4.31 22.63
C GLN A 139 -2.17 -4.24 21.17
N LEU A 140 -2.84 -4.95 20.25
CA LEU A 140 -2.52 -4.88 18.83
C LEU A 140 -2.76 -3.49 18.25
N ASP A 141 -3.84 -2.82 18.64
CA ASP A 141 -4.15 -1.45 18.19
C ASP A 141 -3.06 -0.47 18.63
N LEU A 142 -2.60 -0.55 19.89
CA LEU A 142 -1.49 0.30 20.38
C LEU A 142 -0.18 0.07 19.61
N VAL A 143 0.12 -1.18 19.26
CA VAL A 143 1.31 -1.48 18.45
C VAL A 143 1.16 -0.97 17.02
N LEU A 144 -0.04 -1.07 16.43
CA LEU A 144 -0.33 -0.50 15.11
C LEU A 144 -0.18 1.01 15.10
N GLU A 145 -0.73 1.73 16.08
CA GLU A 145 -0.56 3.17 16.23
C GLU A 145 0.93 3.57 16.31
N LYS A 146 1.71 2.87 17.14
CA LYS A 146 3.15 3.10 17.26
C LYS A 146 3.90 2.90 15.94
N ILE A 147 3.54 1.85 15.17
CA ILE A 147 4.14 1.57 13.86
C ILE A 147 3.75 2.66 12.85
N ASP A 148 2.51 3.11 12.86
CA ASP A 148 2.03 4.17 11.98
C ASP A 148 2.71 5.51 12.31
N ASP A 149 2.86 5.88 13.58
CA ASP A 149 3.63 7.06 14.02
C ASP A 149 5.09 7.01 13.56
N GLN A 150 5.75 5.86 13.72
CA GLN A 150 7.13 5.67 13.27
C GLN A 150 7.24 5.78 11.75
N ARG A 151 6.29 5.22 11.03
CA ARG A 151 6.20 5.32 9.58
C ARG A 151 6.05 6.78 9.12
N ASP A 152 5.16 7.52 9.74
CA ASP A 152 4.90 8.93 9.41
C ASP A 152 6.14 9.80 9.67
N ALA A 153 6.87 9.56 10.76
CA ALA A 153 8.14 10.20 11.04
C ALA A 153 9.20 9.90 9.97
N ILE A 154 9.28 8.65 9.48
CA ILE A 154 10.19 8.25 8.39
C ILE A 154 9.78 8.95 7.08
N ILE A 155 8.50 9.05 6.78
CA ILE A 155 7.99 9.77 5.59
C ILE A 155 8.34 11.25 5.66
N ALA A 156 8.13 11.88 6.82
CA ALA A 156 8.51 13.28 7.03
C ALA A 156 10.03 13.51 6.84
N LEU A 157 10.86 12.59 7.34
CA LEU A 157 12.31 12.65 7.12
C LEU A 157 12.66 12.46 5.65
N HIS A 158 12.01 11.52 4.95
CA HIS A 158 12.18 11.31 3.51
C HIS A 158 11.87 12.60 2.72
N GLN A 159 10.77 13.28 3.04
CA GLN A 159 10.40 14.55 2.42
C GLN A 159 11.44 15.65 2.66
N GLN A 160 12.02 15.72 3.88
CA GLN A 160 13.11 16.67 4.16
C GLN A 160 14.35 16.40 3.31
N VAL A 161 14.73 15.12 3.15
CA VAL A 161 15.85 14.73 2.27
C VAL A 161 15.55 15.13 0.84
N MET A 162 14.36 14.80 0.32
CA MET A 162 13.94 15.13 -1.04
C MET A 162 13.95 16.65 -1.27
N ASN A 163 13.42 17.44 -0.33
CA ASN A 163 13.41 18.90 -0.45
C ASN A 163 14.81 19.50 -0.55
N LYS A 164 15.74 19.03 0.30
CA LYS A 164 17.15 19.48 0.24
C LYS A 164 17.83 19.06 -1.07
N ALA A 165 17.63 17.82 -1.50
CA ALA A 165 18.21 17.30 -2.73
C ALA A 165 17.63 18.00 -3.98
N SER A 166 16.33 18.24 -4.02
CA SER A 166 15.65 18.91 -5.14
C SER A 166 16.16 20.33 -5.39
N LYS A 167 16.57 21.03 -4.34
CA LYS A 167 17.23 22.36 -4.49
C LYS A 167 18.57 22.23 -5.22
N GLY A 168 19.43 21.31 -4.74
CA GLY A 168 20.73 21.06 -5.38
C GLY A 168 20.60 20.57 -6.82
N VAL A 169 19.62 19.70 -7.11
CA VAL A 169 19.32 19.27 -8.49
C VAL A 169 18.90 20.46 -9.35
N SER A 170 18.03 21.34 -8.86
CA SER A 170 17.56 22.51 -9.63
C SER A 170 18.67 23.51 -9.93
N GLU A 171 19.63 23.67 -9.03
CA GLU A 171 20.78 24.58 -9.21
C GLU A 171 21.85 24.01 -10.16
N ASN A 172 22.04 22.68 -10.18
CA ASN A 172 23.11 22.02 -10.89
C ASN A 172 22.69 21.35 -12.22
N SER A 173 21.41 21.31 -12.54
CA SER A 173 20.91 20.74 -13.80
C SER A 173 21.03 21.73 -14.96
N LYS A 174 21.54 21.27 -16.09
CA LYS A 174 21.74 22.10 -17.29
C LYS A 174 20.47 22.22 -18.14
N SER A 175 19.57 21.22 -18.07
CA SER A 175 18.33 21.22 -18.85
C SER A 175 17.14 20.80 -18.00
N TYR A 176 15.93 20.96 -18.56
CA TYR A 176 14.70 20.48 -17.95
C TYR A 176 14.68 18.96 -17.83
N GLU A 177 15.09 18.27 -18.89
CA GLU A 177 15.10 16.81 -19.01
C GLU A 177 16.06 16.19 -17.99
N GLU A 178 17.25 16.78 -17.82
CA GLU A 178 18.21 16.38 -16.80
C GLU A 178 17.64 16.52 -15.39
N ARG A 179 16.96 17.64 -15.11
CA ARG A 179 16.33 17.87 -13.82
C ARG A 179 15.23 16.86 -13.52
N ILE A 180 14.39 16.55 -14.51
CA ILE A 180 13.31 15.55 -14.36
C ILE A 180 13.91 14.16 -14.17
N MET A 181 14.94 13.78 -14.94
CA MET A 181 15.61 12.50 -14.78
C MET A 181 16.21 12.33 -13.39
N ALA A 182 16.93 13.34 -12.90
CA ALA A 182 17.50 13.31 -11.55
C ALA A 182 16.44 13.18 -10.44
N ARG A 183 15.30 13.85 -10.60
CA ARG A 183 14.16 13.71 -9.66
C ARG A 183 13.54 12.33 -9.71
N GLU A 184 13.36 11.75 -10.90
CA GLU A 184 12.85 10.40 -11.06
C GLU A 184 13.77 9.35 -10.41
N MET A 185 15.09 9.49 -10.59
CA MET A 185 16.08 8.66 -9.90
C MET A 185 15.98 8.76 -8.38
N MET A 186 15.74 9.95 -7.83
CA MET A 186 15.57 10.17 -6.39
C MET A 186 14.25 9.59 -5.86
N THR A 187 13.20 9.58 -6.67
CA THR A 187 11.90 8.99 -6.30
C THR A 187 12.01 7.47 -6.13
N HIS A 188 12.86 6.82 -6.94
CA HIS A 188 13.07 5.37 -6.91
C HIS A 188 14.56 5.00 -6.72
N PRO A 189 15.21 5.42 -5.61
CA PRO A 189 16.67 5.36 -5.47
C PRO A 189 17.26 3.95 -5.47
N ARG A 190 16.43 2.92 -5.27
CA ARG A 190 16.86 1.51 -5.24
C ARG A 190 16.63 0.75 -6.55
N ARG A 191 16.09 1.40 -7.57
CA ARG A 191 15.78 0.76 -8.87
C ARG A 191 16.42 1.55 -9.99
N PRO A 192 17.04 0.88 -10.98
CA PRO A 192 17.44 1.54 -12.22
C PRO A 192 16.23 2.21 -12.88
N LEU A 193 16.45 3.38 -13.46
CA LEU A 193 15.46 4.05 -14.27
C LEU A 193 15.37 3.35 -15.64
N ASP A 194 14.13 3.05 -16.06
CA ASP A 194 13.86 2.57 -17.41
C ASP A 194 13.91 3.76 -18.38
N LEU A 195 14.99 3.83 -19.17
CA LEU A 195 15.25 4.96 -20.07
C LEU A 195 14.31 4.98 -21.27
N ASP A 196 13.80 3.83 -21.71
CA ASP A 196 12.84 3.76 -22.82
C ASP A 196 11.50 4.35 -22.38
N VAL A 197 10.99 3.93 -21.22
CA VAL A 197 9.78 4.49 -20.62
C VAL A 197 9.96 5.98 -20.33
N PHE A 198 11.11 6.38 -19.76
CA PHE A 198 11.40 7.77 -19.47
C PHE A 198 11.39 8.62 -20.74
N SER A 199 12.11 8.20 -21.80
CA SER A 199 12.19 8.93 -23.07
C SER A 199 10.81 9.13 -23.71
N GLN A 200 9.94 8.12 -23.65
CA GLN A 200 8.57 8.21 -24.14
C GLN A 200 7.75 9.23 -23.32
N ASN A 201 7.85 9.19 -21.99
CA ASN A 201 7.08 10.06 -21.10
C ASN A 201 7.40 11.54 -21.31
N ILE A 202 8.66 11.90 -21.51
CA ILE A 202 9.09 13.28 -21.73
C ILE A 202 9.31 13.66 -23.20
N ARG A 203 9.05 12.71 -24.11
CA ARG A 203 9.10 12.90 -25.58
C ARG A 203 10.46 13.35 -26.10
N ILE A 204 11.53 12.69 -25.65
CA ILE A 204 12.89 12.84 -26.19
C ILE A 204 13.35 11.58 -26.92
N GLN A 205 14.46 11.68 -27.66
CA GLN A 205 15.07 10.50 -28.27
C GLN A 205 15.70 9.59 -27.20
N PRO A 206 15.65 8.25 -27.34
CA PRO A 206 16.33 7.35 -26.41
C PRO A 206 17.83 7.60 -26.28
N SER A 207 18.50 8.03 -27.36
CA SER A 207 19.92 8.45 -27.34
C SER A 207 20.18 9.59 -26.35
N ASP A 208 19.30 10.60 -26.37
CA ASP A 208 19.43 11.77 -25.51
C ASP A 208 19.21 11.40 -24.04
N ALA A 209 18.25 10.50 -23.78
CA ALA A 209 18.03 9.97 -22.43
C ALA A 209 19.27 9.23 -21.91
N HIS A 210 19.94 8.43 -22.74
CA HIS A 210 21.19 7.77 -22.38
C HIS A 210 22.31 8.76 -22.08
N GLU A 211 22.50 9.77 -22.91
CA GLU A 211 23.52 10.81 -22.71
C GLU A 211 23.29 11.57 -21.40
N ILE A 212 22.04 11.95 -21.12
CA ILE A 212 21.65 12.61 -19.86
C ILE A 212 21.96 11.71 -18.65
N MET A 213 21.63 10.41 -18.74
CA MET A 213 21.88 9.44 -17.67
C MET A 213 23.38 9.32 -17.39
N GLU A 214 24.21 9.18 -18.42
CA GLU A 214 25.67 9.08 -18.26
C GLU A 214 26.24 10.37 -17.62
N ASN A 215 25.77 11.54 -18.04
CA ASN A 215 26.19 12.82 -17.44
C ASN A 215 25.82 12.91 -15.94
N ILE A 216 24.62 12.47 -15.56
CA ILE A 216 24.19 12.44 -14.16
C ILE A 216 25.06 11.45 -13.38
N ARG A 217 25.27 10.26 -13.93
CA ARG A 217 26.05 9.20 -13.31
C ARG A 217 27.50 9.62 -13.07
N ASP A 218 28.14 10.26 -14.05
CA ASP A 218 29.49 10.78 -13.91
C ASP A 218 29.61 11.82 -12.79
N ARG A 219 28.59 12.67 -12.61
CA ARG A 219 28.56 13.61 -11.50
C ARG A 219 28.39 12.89 -10.16
N LEU A 220 27.46 11.95 -10.07
CA LEU A 220 27.27 11.15 -8.86
C LEU A 220 28.54 10.39 -8.46
N MET A 221 29.28 9.86 -9.44
CA MET A 221 30.56 9.20 -9.23
C MET A 221 31.63 10.17 -8.71
N LYS A 222 31.71 11.38 -9.28
CA LYS A 222 32.64 12.42 -8.80
C LYS A 222 32.30 12.83 -7.38
N ASP A 223 31.04 13.11 -7.10
CA ASP A 223 30.57 13.46 -5.75
C ASP A 223 30.86 12.34 -4.73
N PHE A 224 30.66 11.10 -5.14
CA PHE A 224 30.95 9.93 -4.29
C PHE A 224 32.45 9.82 -3.98
N VAL A 225 33.34 10.03 -4.96
CA VAL A 225 34.78 9.98 -4.77
C VAL A 225 35.25 11.14 -3.88
N THR A 226 34.70 12.33 -4.11
CA THR A 226 35.11 13.54 -3.39
C THR A 226 34.58 13.55 -1.94
N ASN A 227 33.36 13.07 -1.73
CA ASN A 227 32.64 13.11 -0.44
C ASN A 227 32.42 11.71 0.14
N GLY A 228 33.12 10.68 -0.33
CA GLY A 228 32.88 9.27 0.01
C GLY A 228 32.93 8.92 1.50
N ASN A 229 33.60 9.73 2.32
CA ASN A 229 33.58 9.59 3.77
C ASN A 229 32.24 9.91 4.43
N ASN A 230 31.30 10.51 3.69
CA ASN A 230 29.97 10.87 4.16
C ASN A 230 28.88 9.86 3.71
N PHE A 231 29.26 8.76 3.05
CA PHE A 231 28.31 7.73 2.69
C PHE A 231 27.91 6.92 3.92
N VAL A 232 26.72 7.19 4.44
CA VAL A 232 26.18 6.50 5.62
C VAL A 232 25.44 5.25 5.17
N SER A 233 26.01 4.08 5.43
CA SER A 233 25.27 2.83 5.33
C SER A 233 24.48 2.60 6.64
N ILE A 234 23.17 2.36 6.52
CA ILE A 234 22.32 2.11 7.69
C ILE A 234 22.65 0.75 8.32
N ASN A 235 23.07 -0.22 7.50
CA ASN A 235 23.54 -1.51 7.96
C ASN A 235 24.49 -2.15 6.94
N LYS A 236 25.22 -3.21 7.36
CA LYS A 236 26.21 -3.89 6.50
C LYS A 236 25.60 -4.57 5.25
N ASP A 237 24.31 -4.85 5.29
CA ASP A 237 23.57 -5.54 4.20
C ASP A 237 22.89 -4.54 3.25
N THR A 238 23.13 -3.22 3.41
CA THR A 238 22.58 -2.22 2.49
C THR A 238 23.24 -2.39 1.12
N PRO A 239 22.48 -2.73 0.06
CA PRO A 239 23.05 -2.91 -1.26
C PRO A 239 23.63 -1.60 -1.78
N LEU A 240 24.72 -1.70 -2.53
CA LEU A 240 25.28 -0.54 -3.23
C LEU A 240 24.24 0.09 -4.15
N PRO A 241 24.23 1.42 -4.26
CA PRO A 241 23.36 2.09 -5.23
C PRO A 241 23.59 1.54 -6.63
N TRP A 242 22.51 1.30 -7.37
CA TRP A 242 22.57 0.73 -8.72
C TRP A 242 23.43 1.57 -9.70
N TRP A 243 23.50 2.89 -9.51
CA TRP A 243 24.31 3.80 -10.33
C TRP A 243 25.82 3.69 -10.08
N LEU A 244 26.25 2.99 -9.02
CA LEU A 244 27.65 2.64 -8.78
C LEU A 244 28.08 1.35 -9.50
N VAL A 245 27.11 0.49 -9.86
CA VAL A 245 27.37 -0.78 -10.52
C VAL A 245 27.31 -0.57 -12.03
N ARG A 246 28.36 -0.98 -12.76
CA ARG A 246 28.39 -0.94 -14.23
C ARG A 246 27.63 -2.10 -14.83
#